data_2d9f756ca8425a325426428db953b56d
#
_entry.id   2d9f756ca8425a325426428db953b56d
#
_cell.length_a   1.000
_cell.length_b   1.000
_cell.length_c   1.000
_cell.angle_alpha   90.00
_cell.angle_beta   90.00
_cell.angle_gamma   90.00
#
_symmetry.space_group_name_H-M   'P 1'
#
loop_
_entity.id
_entity.type
_entity.pdbx_description
1 polymer ?
#
loop_
_entity_poly.entity_id
_entity_poly.type
_entity_poly.pdbx_seq_one_letter_code
_entity_poly.pdbx_strand_id
1 'polypeptide(L)'
;RSENPRPDVLPSSQRYALLCMDDAGAELEHTSLASWAQRAAVFWQVAYAVARAEASSAFEHRDLHLGNILVARTPTRRTTRSMSGAKATAVPDALPASLWTAYEPRAAHVQATIIDYSLSRMTIDGTVHAYDFADTTLFEGQGDSQYDVYRTMRSLVAGDWQAFHASTNVLWLQFVAQRLLAA
;
A
#
# COMPACT_ATOMS: atom_id res chain seq x y z
N ARG A 1 -2.86 19.60 12.11
CA ARG A 1 -2.35 19.71 13.52
C ARG A 1 -2.54 18.35 14.13
N SER A 2 -1.50 17.83 14.84
CA SER A 2 -1.62 16.58 15.60
C SER A 2 -2.66 16.74 16.72
N GLU A 3 -3.53 15.75 16.88
CA GLU A 3 -4.46 15.66 18.03
C GLU A 3 -3.76 15.23 19.32
N ASN A 4 -2.55 14.70 19.19
CA ASN A 4 -1.75 14.28 20.34
C ASN A 4 -1.16 15.48 21.07
N PRO A 5 -1.10 15.46 22.41
CA PRO A 5 -0.48 16.52 23.18
C PRO A 5 1.00 16.65 22.85
N ARG A 6 1.52 17.86 22.95
CA ARG A 6 2.96 18.10 22.76
C ARG A 6 3.75 17.42 23.86
N PRO A 7 4.96 16.90 23.55
CA PRO A 7 5.80 16.23 24.57
C PRO A 7 6.14 17.08 25.79
N ASP A 8 6.20 18.40 25.64
CA ASP A 8 6.55 19.35 26.70
C ASP A 8 5.44 19.53 27.76
N VAL A 9 4.21 19.07 27.50
CA VAL A 9 3.11 19.09 28.48
C VAL A 9 3.00 17.78 29.26
N LEU A 10 3.81 16.78 28.94
CA LEU A 10 3.81 15.48 29.60
C LEU A 10 4.79 15.48 30.81
N PRO A 11 4.56 14.63 31.83
CA PRO A 11 5.45 14.54 32.98
C PRO A 11 6.90 14.23 32.61
N SER A 12 7.87 14.73 33.35
CA SER A 12 9.30 14.44 33.13
C SER A 12 9.66 12.96 33.26
N SER A 13 8.79 12.15 33.87
CA SER A 13 8.92 10.70 33.97
C SER A 13 8.35 9.94 32.77
N GLN A 14 7.73 10.63 31.81
CA GLN A 14 7.18 10.00 30.61
C GLN A 14 8.29 9.30 29.82
N ARG A 15 8.02 8.06 29.41
CA ARG A 15 8.90 7.30 28.52
C ARG A 15 8.37 7.36 27.10
N TYR A 16 9.28 7.40 26.15
CA TYR A 16 8.98 7.45 24.72
C TYR A 16 9.66 6.28 24.02
N ALA A 17 8.99 5.69 23.05
CA ALA A 17 9.60 4.84 22.04
C ALA A 17 9.85 5.70 20.79
N LEU A 18 11.07 5.67 20.25
CA LEU A 18 11.43 6.36 19.01
C LEU A 18 11.63 5.33 17.92
N LEU A 19 10.81 5.42 16.86
CA LEU A 19 10.94 4.62 15.65
C LEU A 19 11.52 5.51 14.56
N CYS A 20 12.68 5.14 14.02
CA CYS A 20 13.31 5.82 12.91
C CYS A 20 13.14 4.96 11.65
N MET A 21 12.56 5.55 10.62
CA MET A 21 12.33 4.92 9.32
C MET A 21 12.77 5.88 8.21
N ASP A 22 13.04 5.34 7.03
CA ASP A 22 13.29 6.16 5.84
C ASP A 22 12.01 6.92 5.46
N ASP A 23 12.19 8.14 4.93
CA ASP A 23 11.07 8.93 4.41
C ASP A 23 10.59 8.33 3.08
N ALA A 24 9.39 7.80 3.07
CA ALA A 24 8.75 7.21 1.90
C ALA A 24 7.85 8.21 1.12
N GLY A 25 7.84 9.48 1.51
CA GLY A 25 7.05 10.54 0.88
C GLY A 25 5.74 10.84 1.59
N ALA A 26 4.81 11.47 0.88
CA ALA A 26 3.50 11.84 1.38
C ALA A 26 2.42 10.85 0.95
N GLU A 27 1.31 10.83 1.68
CA GLU A 27 0.13 10.03 1.34
C GLU A 27 -0.38 10.36 -0.06
N LEU A 28 -0.77 9.33 -0.81
CA LEU A 28 -1.31 9.47 -2.16
C LEU A 28 -2.57 10.35 -2.17
N GLU A 29 -3.36 10.30 -1.10
CA GLU A 29 -4.55 11.14 -0.93
C GLU A 29 -4.24 12.64 -0.99
N HIS A 30 -3.08 13.05 -0.48
CA HIS A 30 -2.64 14.45 -0.42
C HIS A 30 -1.58 14.77 -1.51
N THR A 31 -1.27 13.81 -2.39
CA THR A 31 -0.23 13.96 -3.41
C THR A 31 -0.84 14.25 -4.78
N SER A 32 -0.51 15.40 -5.36
CA SER A 32 -0.88 15.69 -6.76
C SER A 32 0.03 14.94 -7.72
N LEU A 33 -0.53 14.05 -8.54
CA LEU A 33 0.14 13.37 -9.64
C LEU A 33 -0.15 14.11 -10.95
N ALA A 34 0.87 14.81 -11.46
CA ALA A 34 0.73 15.76 -12.56
C ALA A 34 0.45 15.12 -13.93
N SER A 35 0.69 13.81 -14.09
CA SER A 35 0.53 13.14 -15.38
C SER A 35 -0.07 11.75 -15.24
N TRP A 36 -0.69 11.31 -16.33
CA TRP A 36 -1.17 9.94 -16.45
C TRP A 36 -0.05 8.90 -16.22
N ALA A 37 1.16 9.19 -16.69
CA ALA A 37 2.31 8.31 -16.49
C ALA A 37 2.63 8.12 -15.00
N GLN A 38 2.51 9.17 -14.17
CA GLN A 38 2.72 9.06 -12.73
C GLN A 38 1.61 8.25 -12.05
N ARG A 39 0.35 8.45 -12.43
CA ARG A 39 -0.80 7.69 -11.89
C ARG A 39 -0.67 6.19 -12.22
N ALA A 40 -0.38 5.89 -13.49
CA ALA A 40 -0.13 4.52 -13.92
C ALA A 40 1.07 3.90 -13.18
N ALA A 41 2.16 4.69 -12.96
CA ALA A 41 3.32 4.23 -12.22
C ALA A 41 3.00 3.83 -10.79
N VAL A 42 2.27 4.67 -10.07
CA VAL A 42 1.85 4.39 -8.70
C VAL A 42 0.98 3.14 -8.66
N PHE A 43 -0.05 3.07 -9.53
CA PHE A 43 -0.94 1.91 -9.58
C PHE A 43 -0.19 0.60 -9.80
N TRP A 44 0.69 0.54 -10.80
CA TRP A 44 1.40 -0.69 -11.13
C TRP A 44 2.43 -1.09 -10.06
N GLN A 45 3.09 -0.13 -9.40
CA GLN A 45 3.97 -0.43 -8.28
C GLN A 45 3.20 -1.05 -7.12
N VAL A 46 2.03 -0.49 -6.78
CA VAL A 46 1.15 -1.02 -5.72
C VAL A 46 0.62 -2.40 -6.10
N ALA A 47 0.07 -2.56 -7.29
CA ALA A 47 -0.46 -3.85 -7.77
C ALA A 47 0.62 -4.95 -7.75
N TYR A 48 1.83 -4.62 -8.18
CA TYR A 48 2.95 -5.56 -8.16
C TYR A 48 3.40 -5.93 -6.75
N ALA A 49 3.49 -4.95 -5.84
CA ALA A 49 3.85 -5.21 -4.46
C ALA A 49 2.84 -6.16 -3.79
N VAL A 50 1.55 -5.89 -3.99
CA VAL A 50 0.47 -6.75 -3.48
C VAL A 50 0.54 -8.16 -4.07
N ALA A 51 0.68 -8.28 -5.40
CA ALA A 51 0.77 -9.59 -6.07
C ALA A 51 1.98 -10.41 -5.59
N ARG A 52 3.12 -9.77 -5.34
CA ARG A 52 4.29 -10.46 -4.77
C ARG A 52 4.05 -10.94 -3.35
N ALA A 53 3.48 -10.10 -2.50
CA ALA A 53 3.16 -10.45 -1.13
C ALA A 53 2.12 -11.58 -1.09
N GLU A 54 1.10 -11.52 -1.96
CA GLU A 54 0.11 -12.58 -2.14
C GLU A 54 0.76 -13.93 -2.51
N ALA A 55 1.63 -13.93 -3.51
CA ALA A 55 2.32 -15.14 -3.95
C ALA A 55 3.27 -15.73 -2.90
N SER A 56 3.89 -14.89 -2.06
CA SER A 56 4.89 -15.34 -1.08
C SER A 56 4.29 -15.74 0.27
N SER A 57 3.16 -15.16 0.68
CA SER A 57 2.62 -15.31 2.03
C SER A 57 1.10 -15.37 2.10
N ALA A 58 0.42 -15.59 0.97
CA ALA A 58 -1.05 -15.50 0.90
C ALA A 58 -1.55 -14.21 1.59
N PHE A 59 -0.93 -13.09 1.22
CA PHE A 59 -1.15 -11.78 1.82
C PHE A 59 -2.43 -11.13 1.32
N GLU A 60 -3.15 -10.52 2.22
CA GLU A 60 -4.26 -9.60 1.94
C GLU A 60 -4.04 -8.32 2.74
N HIS A 61 -4.08 -7.17 2.08
CA HIS A 61 -3.90 -5.89 2.77
C HIS A 61 -5.12 -5.50 3.60
N ARG A 62 -6.30 -5.65 3.02
CA ARG A 62 -7.63 -5.41 3.64
C ARG A 62 -7.93 -3.95 4.01
N ASP A 63 -7.00 -3.04 3.78
CA ASP A 63 -7.13 -1.61 4.10
C ASP A 63 -6.32 -0.72 3.14
N LEU A 64 -6.33 -1.00 1.84
CA LEU A 64 -5.48 -0.31 0.87
C LEU A 64 -6.15 0.95 0.31
N HIS A 65 -6.54 1.88 1.20
CA HIS A 65 -7.00 3.20 0.80
C HIS A 65 -5.82 4.14 0.47
N LEU A 66 -6.11 5.33 -0.08
CA LEU A 66 -5.05 6.23 -0.57
C LEU A 66 -4.14 6.78 0.52
N GLY A 67 -4.60 6.86 1.77
CA GLY A 67 -3.77 7.23 2.93
C GLY A 67 -2.70 6.18 3.28
N ASN A 68 -2.93 4.91 2.89
CA ASN A 68 -2.00 3.80 3.13
C ASN A 68 -1.02 3.55 1.97
N ILE A 69 -0.94 4.49 1.03
CA ILE A 69 0.03 4.50 -0.07
C ILE A 69 0.82 5.80 0.00
N LEU A 70 2.10 5.71 0.31
CA LEU A 70 3.00 6.87 0.28
C LEU A 70 3.63 7.01 -1.10
N VAL A 71 3.84 8.26 -1.53
CA VAL A 71 4.47 8.57 -2.81
C VAL A 71 5.63 9.55 -2.60
N ALA A 72 6.83 9.10 -2.93
CA ALA A 72 8.02 9.93 -2.98
C ALA A 72 8.33 10.33 -4.44
N ARG A 73 8.84 11.54 -4.63
CA ARG A 73 9.43 11.94 -5.91
C ARG A 73 10.88 11.50 -5.97
N THR A 74 11.23 10.70 -6.98
CA THR A 74 12.62 10.30 -7.19
C THR A 74 13.34 11.37 -8.02
N PRO A 75 14.57 11.81 -7.63
CA PRO A 75 15.29 12.78 -8.39
C PRO A 75 15.58 12.28 -9.81
N THR A 76 15.45 13.17 -10.80
CA THR A 76 15.87 12.89 -12.17
C THR A 76 17.40 12.70 -12.15
N ARG A 77 17.86 11.47 -12.12
CA ARG A 77 19.28 11.17 -12.16
C ARG A 77 19.83 11.57 -13.53
N ARG A 78 20.49 12.72 -13.61
CA ARG A 78 21.38 12.98 -14.75
C ARG A 78 22.33 11.79 -14.82
N THR A 79 22.30 11.08 -15.93
CA THR A 79 23.18 9.95 -16.20
C THR A 79 24.62 10.43 -16.25
N THR A 80 25.28 10.53 -15.10
CA THR A 80 26.71 10.42 -15.03
C THR A 80 27.02 8.92 -14.90
N ARG A 81 27.72 8.42 -15.87
CA ARG A 81 28.19 7.07 -16.05
C ARG A 81 28.87 6.56 -14.78
N SER A 82 28.54 5.31 -14.42
CA SER A 82 29.21 4.47 -13.44
C SER A 82 28.81 4.62 -11.97
N MET A 83 28.00 3.66 -11.50
CA MET A 83 28.44 2.75 -10.43
C MET A 83 27.59 1.48 -10.50
N SER A 84 28.26 0.39 -10.80
CA SER A 84 27.81 -0.99 -10.73
C SER A 84 27.42 -1.33 -9.30
N GLY A 85 26.31 -2.08 -9.10
CA GLY A 85 26.21 -2.92 -7.92
C GLY A 85 24.94 -2.96 -7.11
N ALA A 86 23.83 -2.30 -7.49
CA ALA A 86 22.55 -2.69 -6.93
C ALA A 86 21.96 -3.80 -7.82
N LYS A 87 22.06 -5.06 -7.39
CA LYS A 87 21.34 -6.18 -7.98
C LYS A 87 19.87 -5.80 -7.99
N ALA A 88 19.33 -5.54 -9.18
CA ALA A 88 17.88 -5.53 -9.37
C ALA A 88 17.37 -6.87 -8.83
N THR A 89 16.58 -6.86 -7.78
CA THR A 89 15.92 -8.07 -7.29
C THR A 89 15.14 -8.64 -8.47
N ALA A 90 15.45 -9.87 -8.83
CA ALA A 90 14.85 -10.55 -9.96
C ALA A 90 13.32 -10.47 -9.85
N VAL A 91 12.69 -9.98 -10.92
CA VAL A 91 11.22 -10.01 -11.08
C VAL A 91 10.83 -11.50 -11.03
N PRO A 92 9.85 -11.91 -10.21
CA PRO A 92 9.39 -13.30 -10.26
C PRO A 92 8.85 -13.62 -11.65
N ASP A 93 9.15 -14.82 -12.18
CA ASP A 93 8.74 -15.34 -13.49
C ASP A 93 7.20 -15.43 -13.69
N ALA A 94 6.40 -14.99 -12.71
CA ALA A 94 4.95 -15.16 -12.69
C ALA A 94 4.14 -14.13 -13.48
N LEU A 95 4.75 -13.00 -13.92
CA LEU A 95 4.06 -12.01 -14.74
C LEU A 95 4.70 -11.92 -16.12
N PRO A 96 3.89 -11.87 -17.21
CA PRO A 96 4.44 -11.76 -18.55
C PRO A 96 5.35 -10.54 -18.69
N ALA A 97 6.57 -10.74 -19.19
CA ALA A 97 7.52 -9.66 -19.42
C ALA A 97 6.94 -8.52 -20.30
N SER A 98 5.94 -8.85 -21.15
CA SER A 98 5.22 -7.90 -21.97
C SER A 98 4.44 -6.82 -21.20
N LEU A 99 3.98 -7.12 -19.97
CA LEU A 99 3.31 -6.12 -19.13
C LEU A 99 4.30 -5.13 -18.53
N TRP A 100 5.57 -5.53 -18.38
CA TRP A 100 6.63 -4.70 -17.82
C TRP A 100 7.36 -3.87 -18.86
N THR A 101 7.51 -4.39 -20.11
CA THR A 101 8.16 -3.66 -21.19
C THR A 101 7.31 -2.51 -21.74
N ALA A 102 5.99 -2.58 -21.59
CA ALA A 102 5.08 -1.51 -21.96
C ALA A 102 5.06 -0.35 -20.97
N TYR A 103 5.64 -0.54 -19.78
CA TYR A 103 5.59 0.44 -18.71
C TYR A 103 6.94 0.57 -18.01
N GLU A 104 7.60 1.74 -18.17
CA GLU A 104 8.83 2.11 -17.46
C GLU A 104 8.50 2.94 -16.21
N PRO A 105 8.27 2.32 -15.01
CA PRO A 105 7.93 3.05 -13.78
C PRO A 105 8.95 4.14 -13.44
N ARG A 106 10.21 3.90 -13.81
CA ARG A 106 11.33 4.81 -13.55
C ARG A 106 11.23 6.13 -14.32
N ALA A 107 10.57 6.14 -15.48
CA ALA A 107 10.38 7.34 -16.28
C ALA A 107 9.40 8.34 -15.65
N ALA A 108 8.53 7.88 -14.75
CA ALA A 108 7.56 8.73 -14.07
C ALA A 108 8.13 9.49 -12.86
N HIS A 109 9.36 9.16 -12.43
CA HIS A 109 10.03 9.77 -11.28
C HIS A 109 9.20 9.79 -9.98
N VAL A 110 8.43 8.74 -9.75
CA VAL A 110 7.68 8.50 -8.53
C VAL A 110 7.95 7.10 -8.00
N GLN A 111 7.97 6.97 -6.69
CA GLN A 111 8.05 5.69 -5.98
C GLN A 111 6.87 5.58 -5.04
N ALA A 112 6.13 4.48 -5.12
CA ALA A 112 5.04 4.16 -4.20
C ALA A 112 5.53 3.19 -3.12
N THR A 113 5.05 3.40 -1.89
CA THR A 113 5.30 2.52 -0.74
C THR A 113 3.98 2.25 -0.04
N ILE A 114 3.67 0.98 0.16
CA ILE A 114 2.47 0.57 0.92
C ILE A 114 2.84 0.56 2.40
N ILE A 115 1.94 1.07 3.24
CA ILE A 115 2.07 1.12 4.69
C ILE A 115 0.80 0.61 5.38
N ASP A 116 0.87 0.49 6.70
CA ASP A 116 -0.22 0.11 7.60
C ASP A 116 -0.82 -1.28 7.29
N TYR A 117 -0.20 -2.28 7.87
CA TYR A 117 -0.62 -3.68 7.76
C TYR A 117 -1.49 -4.13 8.96
N SER A 118 -2.06 -3.19 9.72
CA SER A 118 -2.81 -3.50 10.95
C SER A 118 -4.04 -4.37 10.73
N LEU A 119 -4.71 -4.23 9.57
CA LEU A 119 -5.88 -5.03 9.19
C LEU A 119 -5.55 -6.22 8.28
N SER A 120 -4.27 -6.42 8.00
CA SER A 120 -3.82 -7.39 7.01
C SER A 120 -3.97 -8.84 7.47
N ARG A 121 -3.93 -9.74 6.49
CA ARG A 121 -3.79 -11.18 6.67
C ARG A 121 -2.54 -11.66 5.94
N MET A 122 -1.77 -12.55 6.57
CA MET A 122 -0.64 -13.21 5.93
C MET A 122 -0.35 -14.58 6.58
N THR A 123 0.41 -15.41 5.88
CA THR A 123 0.91 -16.67 6.42
C THR A 123 2.43 -16.63 6.52
N ILE A 124 2.97 -16.83 7.72
CA ILE A 124 4.41 -16.89 8.00
C ILE A 124 4.71 -18.23 8.65
N ASP A 125 5.64 -19.00 8.08
CA ASP A 125 6.04 -20.30 8.60
C ASP A 125 4.85 -21.23 8.91
N GLY A 126 3.85 -21.24 8.03
CA GLY A 126 2.64 -22.04 8.15
C GLY A 126 1.62 -21.50 9.16
N THR A 127 1.93 -20.41 9.86
CA THR A 127 1.00 -19.77 10.80
C THR A 127 0.26 -18.62 10.14
N VAL A 128 -1.05 -18.58 10.28
CA VAL A 128 -1.88 -17.48 9.80
C VAL A 128 -1.90 -16.35 10.82
N HIS A 129 -1.58 -15.16 10.38
CA HIS A 129 -1.73 -13.90 11.11
C HIS A 129 -2.79 -13.10 10.39
N ALA A 130 -3.88 -12.81 11.07
CA ALA A 130 -4.99 -12.04 10.50
C ALA A 130 -5.61 -11.16 11.58
N TYR A 131 -6.03 -9.95 11.18
CA TYR A 131 -6.83 -9.10 12.06
C TYR A 131 -8.21 -9.74 12.28
N ASP A 132 -8.67 -9.69 13.53
CA ASP A 132 -10.03 -10.12 13.89
C ASP A 132 -10.98 -8.92 13.79
N PHE A 133 -11.86 -8.95 12.79
CA PHE A 133 -12.87 -7.90 12.56
C PHE A 133 -14.09 -8.05 13.48
N ALA A 134 -13.86 -8.35 14.76
CA ALA A 134 -14.94 -8.43 15.77
C ALA A 134 -15.60 -7.06 15.99
N ASP A 135 -14.83 -5.95 15.89
CA ASP A 135 -15.36 -4.60 15.87
C ASP A 135 -15.97 -4.29 14.50
N THR A 136 -17.26 -3.96 14.49
CA THR A 136 -18.02 -3.71 13.26
C THR A 136 -18.04 -2.25 12.83
N THR A 137 -17.50 -1.33 13.61
CA THR A 137 -17.56 0.13 13.36
C THR A 137 -16.94 0.53 12.02
N LEU A 138 -15.91 -0.20 11.57
CA LEU A 138 -15.29 -0.01 10.25
C LEU A 138 -16.29 -0.14 9.09
N PHE A 139 -17.30 -1.01 9.24
CA PHE A 139 -18.29 -1.28 8.19
C PHE A 139 -19.46 -0.29 8.22
N GLU A 140 -19.57 0.54 9.26
CA GLU A 140 -20.65 1.52 9.45
C GLU A 140 -20.30 2.89 8.86
N GLY A 141 -19.04 3.11 8.48
CA GLY A 141 -18.57 4.35 7.90
C GLY A 141 -19.34 4.74 6.64
N GLN A 142 -19.50 6.05 6.43
CA GLN A 142 -20.24 6.65 5.32
C GLN A 142 -19.45 7.83 4.73
N GLY A 143 -19.85 8.28 3.54
CA GLY A 143 -19.33 9.50 2.93
C GLY A 143 -18.13 9.28 2.01
N ASP A 144 -17.42 8.15 2.10
CA ASP A 144 -16.37 7.78 1.14
C ASP A 144 -16.59 6.37 0.60
N SER A 145 -16.24 6.15 -0.66
CA SER A 145 -16.39 4.86 -1.35
C SER A 145 -15.51 3.76 -0.77
N GLN A 146 -14.48 4.08 0.01
CA GLN A 146 -13.71 3.07 0.76
C GLN A 146 -14.59 2.22 1.69
N TYR A 147 -15.62 2.83 2.28
CA TYR A 147 -16.55 2.09 3.16
C TYR A 147 -17.38 1.06 2.40
N ASP A 148 -17.65 1.30 1.10
CA ASP A 148 -18.29 0.30 0.24
C ASP A 148 -17.36 -0.88 -0.03
N VAL A 149 -16.05 -0.63 -0.13
CA VAL A 149 -15.04 -1.70 -0.26
C VAL A 149 -15.02 -2.58 0.97
N TYR A 150 -15.02 -2.02 2.19
CA TYR A 150 -15.10 -2.81 3.43
C TYR A 150 -16.36 -3.65 3.50
N ARG A 151 -17.53 -3.09 3.17
CA ARG A 151 -18.81 -3.83 3.17
C ARG A 151 -18.80 -4.97 2.16
N THR A 152 -18.28 -4.72 0.96
CA THR A 152 -18.13 -5.75 -0.08
C THR A 152 -17.15 -6.83 0.36
N MET A 153 -16.00 -6.45 0.92
CA MET A 153 -15.02 -7.37 1.48
C MET A 153 -15.63 -8.26 2.57
N ARG A 154 -16.38 -7.67 3.52
CA ARG A 154 -17.09 -8.41 4.58
C ARG A 154 -18.04 -9.45 3.99
N SER A 155 -18.82 -9.09 2.98
CA SER A 155 -19.74 -9.99 2.31
C SER A 155 -19.01 -11.13 1.59
N LEU A 156 -17.86 -10.84 0.96
CA LEU A 156 -17.07 -11.81 0.23
C LEU A 156 -16.40 -12.83 1.19
N VAL A 157 -15.83 -12.33 2.29
CA VAL A 157 -15.13 -13.16 3.29
C VAL A 157 -16.10 -14.01 4.12
N ALA A 158 -17.35 -13.54 4.25
CA ALA A 158 -18.43 -14.25 4.95
C ALA A 158 -18.09 -14.71 6.38
N GLY A 159 -17.26 -13.91 7.08
CA GLY A 159 -16.85 -14.16 8.47
C GLY A 159 -15.61 -15.03 8.65
N ASP A 160 -15.09 -15.66 7.60
CA ASP A 160 -13.84 -16.44 7.67
C ASP A 160 -12.62 -15.57 7.38
N TRP A 161 -12.27 -14.71 8.34
CA TRP A 161 -11.12 -13.82 8.25
C TRP A 161 -9.75 -14.53 8.30
N GLN A 162 -9.72 -15.81 8.68
CA GLN A 162 -8.50 -16.61 8.70
C GLN A 162 -8.18 -17.20 7.33
N ALA A 163 -9.20 -17.49 6.51
CA ALA A 163 -9.00 -17.97 5.15
C ALA A 163 -8.37 -16.89 4.25
N PHE A 164 -7.71 -17.37 3.20
CA PHE A 164 -7.13 -16.48 2.19
C PHE A 164 -8.13 -16.19 1.07
N HIS A 165 -8.42 -14.92 0.86
CA HIS A 165 -9.34 -14.43 -0.16
C HIS A 165 -8.66 -13.42 -1.07
N ALA A 166 -7.98 -13.87 -2.14
CA ALA A 166 -7.27 -13.01 -3.09
C ALA A 166 -8.15 -11.87 -3.66
N SER A 167 -9.46 -12.09 -3.76
CA SER A 167 -10.42 -11.10 -4.25
C SER A 167 -10.48 -9.84 -3.38
N THR A 168 -10.10 -9.89 -2.10
CA THR A 168 -10.03 -8.68 -1.25
C THR A 168 -8.98 -7.71 -1.77
N ASN A 169 -7.82 -8.22 -2.21
CA ASN A 169 -6.80 -7.40 -2.86
C ASN A 169 -7.29 -6.80 -4.17
N VAL A 170 -8.07 -7.55 -4.96
CA VAL A 170 -8.66 -7.05 -6.23
C VAL A 170 -9.65 -5.92 -5.96
N LEU A 171 -10.49 -6.03 -4.92
CA LEU A 171 -11.42 -4.96 -4.53
C LEU A 171 -10.67 -3.66 -4.21
N TRP A 172 -9.61 -3.74 -3.42
CA TRP A 172 -8.80 -2.59 -3.06
C TRP A 172 -8.03 -2.01 -4.25
N LEU A 173 -7.47 -2.84 -5.11
CA LEU A 173 -6.81 -2.37 -6.33
C LEU A 173 -7.80 -1.70 -7.29
N GLN A 174 -9.03 -2.20 -7.38
CA GLN A 174 -10.10 -1.54 -8.14
C GLN A 174 -10.42 -0.15 -7.56
N PHE A 175 -10.53 -0.03 -6.23
CA PHE A 175 -10.74 1.26 -5.56
C PHE A 175 -9.60 2.24 -5.90
N VAL A 176 -8.33 1.83 -5.73
CA VAL A 176 -7.17 2.68 -6.06
C VAL A 176 -7.20 3.12 -7.52
N ALA A 177 -7.50 2.20 -8.47
CA ALA A 177 -7.60 2.52 -9.88
C ALA A 177 -8.68 3.59 -10.14
N GLN A 178 -9.87 3.43 -9.56
CA GLN A 178 -10.98 4.37 -9.73
C GLN A 178 -10.60 5.78 -9.21
N ARG A 179 -9.96 5.85 -8.05
CA ARG A 179 -9.50 7.12 -7.47
C ARG A 179 -8.43 7.80 -8.33
N LEU A 180 -7.47 7.03 -8.88
CA LEU A 180 -6.44 7.56 -9.77
C LEU A 180 -6.98 7.99 -11.14
N LEU A 181 -8.09 7.40 -11.60
CA LEU A 181 -8.77 7.80 -12.84
C LEU A 181 -9.56 9.10 -12.68
N ALA A 182 -10.12 9.33 -11.49
CA ALA A 182 -10.95 10.49 -11.19
C ALA A 182 -10.15 11.76 -10.81
N ALA A 183 -8.86 11.62 -10.52
CA ALA A 183 -7.98 12.68 -10.00
C ALA A 183 -7.49 13.68 -11.06
#